data_bbd46a5461a3c295cae86f38225ab6e0
#
_entry.id   bbd46a5461a3c295cae86f38225ab6e0
#
_cell.length_a   1.000
_cell.length_b   1.000
_cell.length_c   1.000
_cell.angle_alpha   90.00
_cell.angle_beta   90.00
_cell.angle_gamma   90.00
#
_symmetry.space_group_name_H-M   'P 1'
#
loop_
_entity.id
_entity.type
_entity.pdbx_description
1 polymer ?
#
loop_
_entity_poly.entity_id
_entity_poly.type
_entity_poly.pdbx_seq_one_letter_code
_entity_poly.pdbx_strand_id
1 'polypeptide(L)'
;MVTSSFRLFHSNQVTSPKRPMSEGHVLICGDPHGEFGPLIESIHHHRPEAVVLAGDIQAKRPLDEELASILPLTQVWWIPGNHDTDSDADYDNLFGSGLADRNLDGRVVTIAGLRIAGLGGIFRGQVWMPPEPSRVESESDYLAKCGKGNYWRGGLPRRHRSTIFPQTYNALSTQHADVLISHEAPTCHPHGFKAIDTLIEAMGVKRAFHGHHHESTAYPNTGPCRFFGLGACAVATIDGDFLHGAPTYQDETGSIGR
;
A
#
# COMPACT_ATOMS: atom_id res chain seq x y z
N MET A 1 -29.00 57.90 -23.02
CA MET A 1 -29.41 56.78 -22.13
C MET A 1 -28.83 55.50 -22.69
N VAL A 2 -27.79 55.00 -22.08
CA VAL A 2 -27.10 53.73 -22.51
C VAL A 2 -27.41 52.69 -21.44
N THR A 3 -28.21 51.68 -21.80
CA THR A 3 -28.56 50.55 -20.94
C THR A 3 -27.50 49.48 -21.10
N SER A 4 -26.71 49.21 -20.06
CA SER A 4 -25.72 48.15 -19.98
C SER A 4 -26.41 46.90 -19.52
N SER A 5 -26.45 45.86 -20.38
CA SER A 5 -26.93 44.53 -20.01
C SER A 5 -25.78 43.66 -19.47
N PHE A 6 -25.80 43.39 -18.17
CA PHE A 6 -24.94 42.38 -17.55
C PHE A 6 -25.44 40.99 -17.90
N ARG A 7 -24.64 40.18 -18.63
CA ARG A 7 -24.86 38.75 -18.78
C ARG A 7 -24.19 38.01 -17.60
N LEU A 8 -25.01 37.37 -16.78
CA LEU A 8 -24.55 36.40 -15.81
C LEU A 8 -24.08 35.13 -16.54
N PHE A 9 -22.78 34.83 -16.46
CA PHE A 9 -22.26 33.52 -16.84
C PHE A 9 -22.57 32.52 -15.71
N HIS A 10 -23.51 31.63 -15.96
CA HIS A 10 -23.68 30.44 -15.13
C HIS A 10 -22.56 29.45 -15.49
N SER A 11 -21.64 29.17 -14.56
CA SER A 11 -20.70 28.08 -14.67
C SER A 11 -21.46 26.77 -14.47
N ASN A 12 -21.78 26.09 -15.57
CA ASN A 12 -22.20 24.68 -15.51
C ASN A 12 -21.01 23.83 -15.06
N GLN A 13 -20.98 23.49 -13.79
CA GLN A 13 -20.13 22.38 -13.35
C GLN A 13 -20.68 21.11 -14.00
N VAL A 14 -19.96 20.61 -15.01
CA VAL A 14 -20.19 19.30 -15.58
C VAL A 14 -19.69 18.28 -14.55
N THR A 15 -20.59 17.80 -13.71
CA THR A 15 -20.34 16.61 -12.89
C THR A 15 -20.29 15.42 -13.84
N SER A 16 -19.08 14.90 -14.09
CA SER A 16 -18.95 13.62 -14.80
C SER A 16 -19.80 12.55 -14.10
N PRO A 17 -20.57 11.74 -14.85
CA PRO A 17 -21.38 10.70 -14.26
C PRO A 17 -20.46 9.72 -13.52
N LYS A 18 -20.69 9.52 -12.20
CA LYS A 18 -20.01 8.48 -11.42
C LYS A 18 -20.26 7.14 -12.14
N ARG A 19 -19.17 6.53 -12.62
CA ARG A 19 -19.19 5.19 -13.20
C ARG A 19 -19.81 4.25 -12.15
N PRO A 20 -20.78 3.39 -12.47
CA PRO A 20 -21.29 2.43 -11.51
C PRO A 20 -20.11 1.56 -11.07
N MET A 21 -19.91 1.43 -9.75
CA MET A 21 -18.85 0.62 -9.16
C MET A 21 -19.05 -0.83 -9.62
N SER A 22 -18.05 -1.41 -10.26
CA SER A 22 -18.11 -2.80 -10.74
C SER A 22 -18.21 -3.77 -9.55
N GLU A 23 -18.98 -4.85 -9.70
CA GLU A 23 -18.97 -5.98 -8.77
C GLU A 23 -17.52 -6.44 -8.55
N GLY A 24 -17.13 -6.70 -7.29
CA GLY A 24 -15.75 -7.07 -6.93
C GLY A 24 -14.84 -5.89 -6.53
N HIS A 25 -15.39 -4.84 -5.99
CA HIS A 25 -14.66 -3.63 -5.62
C HIS A 25 -13.68 -3.85 -4.46
N VAL A 26 -12.41 -3.47 -4.67
CA VAL A 26 -11.36 -3.49 -3.64
C VAL A 26 -10.90 -2.06 -3.36
N LEU A 27 -10.74 -1.71 -2.09
CA LEU A 27 -10.10 -0.47 -1.66
C LEU A 27 -8.66 -0.75 -1.19
N ILE A 28 -7.79 0.24 -1.37
CA ILE A 28 -6.42 0.22 -0.84
C ILE A 28 -6.28 1.40 0.11
N CYS A 29 -5.73 1.16 1.30
CA CYS A 29 -5.47 2.18 2.31
C CYS A 29 -3.97 2.32 2.53
N GLY A 30 -3.43 3.53 2.39
CA GLY A 30 -2.03 3.87 2.68
C GLY A 30 -1.84 4.28 4.13
N ASP A 31 -0.77 3.81 4.72
CA ASP A 31 -0.10 4.25 5.95
C ASP A 31 -1.04 4.85 7.02
N PRO A 32 -1.95 4.04 7.63
CA PRO A 32 -2.95 4.57 8.57
C PRO A 32 -2.37 5.05 9.90
N HIS A 33 -1.19 4.58 10.33
CA HIS A 33 -0.54 4.98 11.58
C HIS A 33 -1.51 5.02 12.78
N GLY A 34 -2.40 4.03 12.89
CA GLY A 34 -3.41 3.95 13.95
C GLY A 34 -4.61 4.87 13.78
N GLU A 35 -4.75 5.53 12.62
CA GLU A 35 -5.88 6.42 12.30
C GLU A 35 -6.77 5.79 11.21
N PHE A 36 -7.77 5.01 11.63
CA PHE A 36 -8.62 4.25 10.71
C PHE A 36 -9.93 4.97 10.31
N GLY A 37 -10.16 6.19 10.81
CA GLY A 37 -11.40 6.94 10.55
C GLY A 37 -11.76 7.04 9.07
N PRO A 38 -10.88 7.56 8.19
CA PRO A 38 -11.15 7.69 6.75
C PRO A 38 -11.44 6.35 6.06
N LEU A 39 -10.73 5.28 6.45
CA LEU A 39 -10.95 3.93 5.94
C LEU A 39 -12.34 3.41 6.34
N ILE A 40 -12.68 3.50 7.62
CA ILE A 40 -13.97 3.04 8.17
C ILE A 40 -15.13 3.78 7.47
N GLU A 41 -15.03 5.10 7.33
CA GLU A 41 -16.02 5.92 6.62
C GLU A 41 -16.17 5.48 5.15
N SER A 42 -15.05 5.30 4.44
CA SER A 42 -15.05 4.83 3.06
C SER A 42 -15.70 3.46 2.89
N ILE A 43 -15.44 2.51 3.82
CA ILE A 43 -16.05 1.18 3.79
C ILE A 43 -17.55 1.23 4.05
N HIS A 44 -18.00 2.04 5.01
CA HIS A 44 -19.42 2.22 5.29
C HIS A 44 -20.17 2.82 4.08
N HIS A 45 -19.52 3.74 3.36
CA HIS A 45 -20.12 4.41 2.20
C HIS A 45 -20.11 3.54 0.95
N HIS A 46 -18.97 2.91 0.64
CA HIS A 46 -18.75 2.24 -0.64
C HIS A 46 -18.99 0.73 -0.62
N ARG A 47 -19.03 0.10 0.57
CA ARG A 47 -19.26 -1.33 0.76
C ARG A 47 -18.38 -2.21 -0.14
N PRO A 48 -17.05 -2.09 -0.09
CA PRO A 48 -16.16 -2.89 -0.90
C PRO A 48 -16.23 -4.37 -0.47
N GLU A 49 -15.91 -5.28 -1.39
CA GLU A 49 -15.74 -6.70 -1.06
C GLU A 49 -14.50 -6.93 -0.20
N ALA A 50 -13.44 -6.16 -0.46
CA ALA A 50 -12.21 -6.23 0.32
C ALA A 50 -11.51 -4.87 0.43
N VAL A 51 -10.65 -4.75 1.44
CA VAL A 51 -9.67 -3.68 1.60
C VAL A 51 -8.29 -4.27 1.84
N VAL A 52 -7.23 -3.61 1.30
CA VAL A 52 -5.83 -3.95 1.57
C VAL A 52 -5.14 -2.75 2.20
N LEU A 53 -4.50 -2.95 3.37
CA LEU A 53 -3.68 -1.96 4.05
C LEU A 53 -2.24 -2.07 3.53
N ALA A 54 -1.65 -0.96 3.07
CA ALA A 54 -0.36 -0.93 2.38
C ALA A 54 0.86 -0.72 3.29
N GLY A 55 0.75 -1.09 4.57
CA GLY A 55 1.82 -1.00 5.57
C GLY A 55 1.68 0.20 6.50
N ASP A 56 2.61 0.31 7.45
CA ASP A 56 2.65 1.31 8.51
C ASP A 56 1.31 1.48 9.22
N ILE A 57 0.75 0.33 9.62
CA ILE A 57 -0.59 0.21 10.20
C ILE A 57 -0.62 0.75 11.61
N GLN A 58 0.39 0.41 12.42
CA GLN A 58 0.58 0.84 13.82
C GLN A 58 -0.70 0.84 14.65
N ALA A 59 -1.44 -0.27 14.61
CA ALA A 59 -2.70 -0.43 15.34
C ALA A 59 -2.46 -0.28 16.85
N LYS A 60 -3.30 0.53 17.52
CA LYS A 60 -3.20 0.80 18.98
C LYS A 60 -3.74 -0.35 19.83
N ARG A 61 -4.52 -1.24 19.25
CA ARG A 61 -5.07 -2.50 19.79
C ARG A 61 -4.95 -3.58 18.70
N PRO A 62 -5.21 -4.87 19.00
CA PRO A 62 -5.28 -5.89 17.96
C PRO A 62 -6.10 -5.42 16.75
N LEU A 63 -5.57 -5.60 15.54
CA LEU A 63 -6.14 -5.01 14.30
C LEU A 63 -7.60 -5.41 14.07
N ASP A 64 -7.98 -6.63 14.43
CA ASP A 64 -9.36 -7.09 14.38
C ASP A 64 -10.29 -6.35 15.37
N GLU A 65 -9.77 -5.90 16.52
CA GLU A 65 -10.52 -5.07 17.45
C GLU A 65 -10.66 -3.62 16.96
N GLU A 66 -9.57 -3.06 16.38
CA GLU A 66 -9.62 -1.72 15.77
C GLU A 66 -10.65 -1.65 14.64
N LEU A 67 -10.72 -2.69 13.83
CA LEU A 67 -11.56 -2.75 12.64
C LEU A 67 -12.88 -3.53 12.86
N ALA A 68 -13.24 -3.84 14.11
CA ALA A 68 -14.41 -4.66 14.43
C ALA A 68 -15.72 -4.18 13.77
N SER A 69 -15.90 -2.86 13.60
CA SER A 69 -17.11 -2.27 13.00
C SER A 69 -17.28 -2.58 11.51
N ILE A 70 -16.18 -2.91 10.82
CA ILE A 70 -16.16 -3.12 9.36
C ILE A 70 -15.94 -4.59 8.96
N LEU A 71 -15.47 -5.45 9.87
CA LEU A 71 -15.25 -6.87 9.54
C LEU A 71 -16.50 -7.62 9.04
N PRO A 72 -17.75 -7.29 9.49
CA PRO A 72 -18.95 -7.87 8.91
C PRO A 72 -19.28 -7.39 7.48
N LEU A 73 -18.61 -6.32 7.01
CA LEU A 73 -18.94 -5.62 5.77
C LEU A 73 -17.96 -5.90 4.63
N THR A 74 -16.71 -6.27 4.96
CA THR A 74 -15.61 -6.38 4.00
C THR A 74 -14.53 -7.33 4.50
N GLN A 75 -13.77 -7.92 3.58
CA GLN A 75 -12.56 -8.66 3.94
C GLN A 75 -11.39 -7.68 4.13
N VAL A 76 -10.63 -7.81 5.22
CA VAL A 76 -9.44 -7.01 5.46
C VAL A 76 -8.21 -7.85 5.18
N TRP A 77 -7.30 -7.31 4.35
CA TRP A 77 -5.98 -7.84 4.04
C TRP A 77 -4.93 -6.78 4.33
N TRP A 78 -3.68 -7.17 4.50
CA TRP A 78 -2.63 -6.22 4.84
C TRP A 78 -1.24 -6.71 4.45
N ILE A 79 -0.30 -5.77 4.29
CA ILE A 79 1.13 -5.99 4.30
C ILE A 79 1.74 -5.18 5.44
N PRO A 80 2.87 -5.58 6.07
CA PRO A 80 3.55 -4.74 7.03
C PRO A 80 4.31 -3.60 6.35
N GLY A 81 4.40 -2.45 7.02
CA GLY A 81 5.37 -1.42 6.74
C GLY A 81 6.54 -1.47 7.73
N ASN A 82 7.45 -0.49 7.68
CA ASN A 82 8.61 -0.49 8.59
C ASN A 82 8.25 -0.14 10.03
N HIS A 83 7.22 0.67 10.24
CA HIS A 83 6.78 1.08 11.58
C HIS A 83 5.97 0.00 12.31
N ASP A 84 5.46 -1.01 11.63
CA ASP A 84 4.75 -2.13 12.26
C ASP A 84 5.67 -3.06 13.09
N THR A 85 6.95 -2.75 13.13
CA THR A 85 7.94 -3.49 13.94
C THR A 85 8.78 -2.57 14.83
N ASP A 86 8.36 -1.32 15.10
CA ASP A 86 9.08 -0.37 15.94
C ASP A 86 9.00 -0.70 17.44
N SER A 87 7.89 -1.26 17.88
CA SER A 87 7.69 -1.72 19.25
C SER A 87 7.13 -3.15 19.31
N ASP A 88 7.15 -3.79 20.49
CA ASP A 88 6.52 -5.08 20.69
C ASP A 88 4.99 -4.97 20.52
N ALA A 89 4.41 -3.82 20.90
CA ALA A 89 2.99 -3.56 20.76
C ALA A 89 2.58 -3.44 19.28
N ASP A 90 3.34 -2.69 18.46
CA ASP A 90 3.06 -2.58 17.02
C ASP A 90 3.06 -3.96 16.35
N TYR A 91 4.07 -4.79 16.70
CA TYR A 91 4.15 -6.15 16.20
C TYR A 91 2.97 -7.02 16.67
N ASP A 92 2.70 -7.04 17.97
CA ASP A 92 1.68 -7.92 18.55
C ASP A 92 0.27 -7.54 18.08
N ASN A 93 -0.03 -6.25 18.00
CA ASN A 93 -1.33 -5.75 17.54
C ASN A 93 -1.61 -6.07 16.05
N LEU A 94 -0.58 -6.31 15.26
CA LEU A 94 -0.71 -6.66 13.84
C LEU A 94 -0.56 -8.17 13.62
N PHE A 95 0.62 -8.72 13.92
CA PHE A 95 0.98 -10.11 13.64
C PHE A 95 0.37 -11.10 14.65
N GLY A 96 -0.06 -10.63 15.82
CA GLY A 96 -0.77 -11.41 16.84
C GLY A 96 -2.29 -11.23 16.82
N SER A 97 -2.84 -10.41 15.93
CA SER A 97 -4.29 -10.13 15.83
C SER A 97 -5.08 -11.29 15.23
N GLY A 98 -6.39 -11.25 15.36
CA GLY A 98 -7.30 -12.17 14.66
C GLY A 98 -7.24 -12.08 13.13
N LEU A 99 -6.51 -11.10 12.56
CA LEU A 99 -6.26 -10.92 11.14
C LEU A 99 -4.84 -11.32 10.71
N ALA A 100 -4.07 -12.02 11.56
CA ALA A 100 -2.69 -12.42 11.26
C ALA A 100 -2.57 -13.29 9.99
N ASP A 101 -3.54 -14.15 9.70
CA ASP A 101 -3.61 -14.99 8.51
C ASP A 101 -3.90 -14.21 7.22
N ARG A 102 -4.33 -12.94 7.34
CA ARG A 102 -4.61 -12.02 6.24
C ARG A 102 -3.39 -11.23 5.79
N ASN A 103 -2.21 -11.53 6.31
CA ASN A 103 -0.96 -10.99 5.82
C ASN A 103 -0.70 -11.45 4.37
N LEU A 104 -0.55 -10.48 3.45
CA LEU A 104 -0.25 -10.72 2.03
C LEU A 104 1.25 -10.76 1.74
N ASP A 105 2.11 -10.38 2.68
CA ASP A 105 3.54 -10.27 2.42
C ASP A 105 4.12 -11.59 1.89
N GLY A 106 4.82 -11.53 0.76
CA GLY A 106 5.38 -12.68 0.06
C GLY A 106 4.34 -13.60 -0.61
N ARG A 107 3.10 -13.18 -0.75
CA ARG A 107 2.00 -14.01 -1.26
C ARG A 107 1.28 -13.38 -2.44
N VAL A 108 0.70 -14.24 -3.29
CA VAL A 108 -0.32 -13.85 -4.29
C VAL A 108 -1.63 -14.53 -3.90
N VAL A 109 -2.67 -13.74 -3.67
CA VAL A 109 -4.00 -14.22 -3.27
C VAL A 109 -5.06 -13.72 -4.23
N THR A 110 -6.06 -14.53 -4.54
CA THR A 110 -7.23 -14.06 -5.30
C THR A 110 -8.22 -13.37 -4.36
N ILE A 111 -8.41 -12.07 -4.55
CA ILE A 111 -9.29 -11.21 -3.75
C ILE A 111 -10.24 -10.52 -4.73
N ALA A 112 -11.55 -10.66 -4.53
CA ALA A 112 -12.56 -10.08 -5.42
C ALA A 112 -12.30 -10.37 -6.92
N GLY A 113 -11.86 -11.58 -7.23
CA GLY A 113 -11.54 -12.01 -8.60
C GLY A 113 -10.20 -11.55 -9.17
N LEU A 114 -9.44 -10.71 -8.46
CA LEU A 114 -8.12 -10.21 -8.85
C LEU A 114 -7.01 -10.97 -8.12
N ARG A 115 -5.92 -11.28 -8.83
CA ARG A 115 -4.70 -11.83 -8.23
C ARG A 115 -3.88 -10.66 -7.67
N ILE A 116 -3.89 -10.50 -6.36
CA ILE A 116 -3.20 -9.43 -5.65
C ILE A 116 -1.96 -9.99 -4.97
N ALA A 117 -0.80 -9.41 -5.31
CA ALA A 117 0.48 -9.70 -4.66
C ALA A 117 0.77 -8.68 -3.57
N GLY A 118 1.38 -9.11 -2.47
CA GLY A 118 1.89 -8.24 -1.42
C GLY A 118 3.41 -8.34 -1.27
N LEU A 119 4.08 -7.20 -1.14
CA LEU A 119 5.48 -7.10 -0.75
C LEU A 119 5.61 -6.06 0.37
N GLY A 120 5.58 -6.54 1.61
CA GLY A 120 5.66 -5.70 2.81
C GLY A 120 7.09 -5.37 3.22
N GLY A 121 7.20 -4.42 4.16
CA GLY A 121 8.48 -3.97 4.70
C GLY A 121 9.30 -3.12 3.74
N ILE A 122 10.57 -2.93 4.11
CA ILE A 122 11.51 -2.08 3.38
C ILE A 122 12.83 -2.81 3.10
N PHE A 123 13.58 -2.31 2.12
CA PHE A 123 14.96 -2.72 1.90
C PHE A 123 15.84 -2.19 3.05
N ARG A 124 16.72 -3.05 3.58
CA ARG A 124 17.68 -2.68 4.64
C ARG A 124 19.07 -3.15 4.27
N GLY A 125 20.04 -2.26 4.28
CA GLY A 125 21.43 -2.53 3.87
C GLY A 125 22.14 -3.65 4.64
N GLN A 126 21.58 -4.12 5.76
CA GLN A 126 22.10 -5.28 6.50
C GLN A 126 21.67 -6.61 5.87
N VAL A 127 20.61 -6.61 5.07
CA VAL A 127 20.09 -7.74 4.32
C VAL A 127 20.30 -7.51 2.83
N TRP A 128 19.61 -6.53 2.28
CA TRP A 128 19.68 -6.18 0.88
C TRP A 128 19.29 -4.71 0.66
N MET A 129 20.08 -3.98 -0.13
CA MET A 129 19.80 -2.60 -0.56
C MET A 129 20.07 -2.50 -2.06
N PRO A 130 19.06 -2.69 -2.91
CA PRO A 130 19.24 -2.57 -4.36
C PRO A 130 19.75 -1.16 -4.77
N PRO A 131 20.61 -1.03 -5.79
CA PRO A 131 21.03 -2.09 -6.73
C PRO A 131 22.17 -2.98 -6.23
N GLU A 132 22.70 -2.76 -5.04
CA GLU A 132 23.81 -3.55 -4.50
C GLU A 132 23.40 -5.02 -4.31
N PRO A 133 24.34 -5.97 -4.45
CA PRO A 133 24.07 -7.37 -4.16
C PRO A 133 23.60 -7.58 -2.72
N SER A 134 22.74 -8.57 -2.52
CA SER A 134 22.27 -8.95 -1.19
C SER A 134 23.44 -9.45 -0.32
N ARG A 135 23.41 -9.12 0.96
CA ARG A 135 24.34 -9.64 1.97
C ARG A 135 23.86 -10.96 2.58
N VAL A 136 22.55 -11.18 2.51
CA VAL A 136 21.84 -12.31 3.12
C VAL A 136 20.64 -12.63 2.24
N GLU A 137 20.44 -13.91 1.92
CA GLU A 137 19.37 -14.34 1.02
C GLU A 137 18.05 -14.59 1.74
N SER A 138 18.11 -15.14 2.96
CA SER A 138 16.93 -15.59 3.68
C SER A 138 16.97 -15.22 5.16
N GLU A 139 15.82 -15.32 5.83
CA GLU A 139 15.75 -15.19 7.30
C GLU A 139 16.64 -16.20 8.01
N SER A 140 16.69 -17.44 7.55
CA SER A 140 17.56 -18.49 8.12
C SER A 140 19.03 -18.13 7.97
N ASP A 141 19.44 -17.56 6.84
CA ASP A 141 20.83 -17.12 6.64
C ASP A 141 21.19 -15.94 7.55
N TYR A 142 20.23 -15.04 7.77
CA TYR A 142 20.42 -13.93 8.71
C TYR A 142 20.61 -14.46 10.13
N LEU A 143 19.76 -15.36 10.59
CA LEU A 143 19.83 -15.97 11.91
C LEU A 143 21.14 -16.76 12.11
N ALA A 144 21.64 -17.44 11.08
CA ALA A 144 22.91 -18.14 11.14
C ALA A 144 24.11 -17.20 11.32
N LYS A 145 24.03 -15.96 10.81
CA LYS A 145 25.09 -14.96 10.87
C LYS A 145 24.97 -14.01 12.07
N CYS A 146 23.76 -13.69 12.53
CA CYS A 146 23.58 -12.82 13.67
C CYS A 146 23.82 -13.57 14.98
N GLY A 147 24.51 -12.94 15.94
CA GLY A 147 24.72 -13.54 17.27
C GLY A 147 23.40 -13.76 18.01
N LYS A 148 23.33 -14.86 18.80
CA LYS A 148 22.10 -15.22 19.57
C LYS A 148 21.59 -14.11 20.48
N GLY A 149 22.46 -13.19 20.97
CA GLY A 149 22.05 -12.03 21.76
C GLY A 149 21.22 -11.00 20.99
N ASN A 150 21.16 -11.09 19.66
CA ASN A 150 20.33 -10.23 18.81
C ASN A 150 18.97 -10.86 18.46
N TYR A 151 18.70 -12.10 18.89
CA TYR A 151 17.42 -12.75 18.64
C TYR A 151 16.33 -12.06 19.44
N TRP A 152 15.20 -11.83 18.79
CA TRP A 152 13.98 -11.38 19.45
C TRP A 152 12.95 -12.53 19.43
N ARG A 153 12.45 -12.90 20.62
CA ARG A 153 11.50 -14.03 20.79
C ARG A 153 11.95 -15.32 20.10
N GLY A 154 13.27 -15.59 20.15
CA GLY A 154 13.85 -16.80 19.54
C GLY A 154 14.00 -16.79 18.03
N GLY A 155 13.71 -15.68 17.37
CA GLY A 155 13.79 -15.53 15.92
C GLY A 155 14.53 -14.27 15.49
N LEU A 156 14.18 -13.76 14.30
CA LEU A 156 14.75 -12.53 13.76
C LEU A 156 14.65 -11.35 14.75
N PRO A 157 15.66 -10.46 14.79
CA PRO A 157 15.48 -9.14 15.43
C PRO A 157 14.20 -8.48 14.95
N ARG A 158 13.42 -7.86 15.87
CA ARG A 158 12.08 -7.34 15.57
C ARG A 158 12.04 -6.50 14.28
N ARG A 159 12.97 -5.56 14.10
CA ARG A 159 13.04 -4.71 12.90
C ARG A 159 13.17 -5.49 11.58
N HIS A 160 13.72 -6.72 11.62
CA HIS A 160 13.87 -7.54 10.42
C HIS A 160 12.62 -8.37 10.10
N ARG A 161 11.58 -8.27 10.93
CA ARG A 161 10.25 -8.81 10.63
C ARG A 161 9.49 -8.01 9.56
N SER A 162 9.98 -6.77 9.25
CA SER A 162 9.52 -5.92 8.16
C SER A 162 10.68 -5.56 7.22
N THR A 163 11.51 -6.54 6.89
CA THR A 163 12.61 -6.38 5.93
C THR A 163 12.36 -7.25 4.71
N ILE A 164 12.51 -6.68 3.52
CA ILE A 164 12.43 -7.42 2.27
C ILE A 164 13.67 -8.31 2.15
N PHE A 165 13.46 -9.64 2.20
CA PHE A 165 14.50 -10.62 1.92
C PHE A 165 14.48 -11.02 0.44
N PRO A 166 15.66 -11.26 -0.18
CA PRO A 166 15.74 -11.74 -1.57
C PRO A 166 14.92 -13.02 -1.80
N GLN A 167 14.88 -13.94 -0.84
CA GLN A 167 14.08 -15.15 -0.95
C GLN A 167 12.60 -14.86 -1.18
N THR A 168 12.01 -13.94 -0.41
CA THR A 168 10.60 -13.54 -0.54
C THR A 168 10.36 -12.84 -1.88
N TYR A 169 11.22 -11.90 -2.24
CA TYR A 169 11.17 -11.19 -3.51
C TYR A 169 11.27 -12.16 -4.71
N ASN A 170 12.25 -13.08 -4.70
CA ASN A 170 12.45 -14.05 -5.77
C ASN A 170 11.28 -15.03 -5.88
N ALA A 171 10.69 -15.45 -4.75
CA ALA A 171 9.49 -16.30 -4.75
C ALA A 171 8.28 -15.59 -5.39
N LEU A 172 8.10 -14.29 -5.18
CA LEU A 172 7.07 -13.50 -5.85
C LEU A 172 7.35 -13.35 -7.34
N SER A 173 8.60 -13.08 -7.75
CA SER A 173 8.96 -12.82 -9.14
C SER A 173 8.67 -14.00 -10.09
N THR A 174 8.51 -15.20 -9.56
CA THR A 174 8.13 -16.40 -10.35
C THR A 174 6.62 -16.59 -10.50
N GLN A 175 5.81 -15.72 -9.88
CA GLN A 175 4.35 -15.80 -9.91
C GLN A 175 3.77 -14.71 -10.81
N HIS A 176 2.50 -14.84 -11.16
CA HIS A 176 1.76 -13.84 -11.92
C HIS A 176 0.72 -13.14 -11.04
N ALA A 177 0.58 -11.81 -11.16
CA ALA A 177 -0.43 -11.03 -10.44
C ALA A 177 -1.01 -9.91 -11.31
N ASP A 178 -2.27 -9.52 -11.04
CA ASP A 178 -2.92 -8.37 -11.69
C ASP A 178 -2.53 -7.06 -11.01
N VAL A 179 -2.32 -7.12 -9.68
CA VAL A 179 -2.03 -5.97 -8.81
C VAL A 179 -0.88 -6.32 -7.88
N LEU A 180 0.03 -5.36 -7.68
CA LEU A 180 1.04 -5.39 -6.61
C LEU A 180 0.73 -4.31 -5.58
N ILE A 181 0.69 -4.69 -4.31
CA ILE A 181 0.71 -3.77 -3.17
C ILE A 181 2.08 -3.93 -2.53
N SER A 182 2.89 -2.88 -2.56
CA SER A 182 4.21 -2.86 -1.90
C SER A 182 4.28 -1.72 -0.90
N HIS A 183 5.10 -1.86 0.15
CA HIS A 183 5.36 -0.71 1.02
C HIS A 183 6.40 0.20 0.40
N GLU A 184 7.49 -0.35 -0.18
CA GLU A 184 8.49 0.40 -0.95
C GLU A 184 7.98 0.82 -2.33
N ALA A 185 8.44 1.97 -2.79
CA ALA A 185 8.05 2.57 -4.07
C ALA A 185 8.87 2.02 -5.26
N PRO A 186 8.28 1.92 -6.48
CA PRO A 186 9.00 1.79 -7.75
C PRO A 186 9.66 3.11 -8.17
N THR A 187 10.48 3.09 -9.24
CA THR A 187 11.27 4.26 -9.69
C THR A 187 10.46 5.45 -10.22
N CYS A 188 9.16 5.33 -10.35
CA CYS A 188 8.30 6.50 -10.60
C CYS A 188 8.33 7.49 -9.43
N HIS A 189 8.65 7.04 -8.21
CA HIS A 189 8.93 7.90 -7.06
C HIS A 189 10.44 8.25 -6.99
N PRO A 190 10.84 9.49 -6.62
CA PRO A 190 12.25 9.90 -6.55
C PRO A 190 13.15 9.03 -5.66
N HIS A 191 12.57 8.44 -4.61
CA HIS A 191 13.26 7.52 -3.69
C HIS A 191 12.91 6.05 -3.94
N GLY A 192 12.33 5.72 -5.09
CA GLY A 192 11.90 4.37 -5.41
C GLY A 192 13.03 3.46 -5.91
N PHE A 193 12.76 2.17 -5.94
CA PHE A 193 13.73 1.13 -6.25
C PHE A 193 13.45 0.44 -7.58
N LYS A 194 14.45 0.35 -8.44
CA LYS A 194 14.36 -0.42 -9.71
C LYS A 194 14.02 -1.89 -9.48
N ALA A 195 14.36 -2.43 -8.31
CA ALA A 195 13.96 -3.79 -7.95
C ALA A 195 12.43 -3.96 -7.93
N ILE A 196 11.67 -2.94 -7.51
CA ILE A 196 10.20 -2.98 -7.53
C ILE A 196 9.68 -2.98 -8.98
N ASP A 197 10.25 -2.15 -9.87
CA ASP A 197 9.87 -2.19 -11.30
C ASP A 197 10.14 -3.55 -11.92
N THR A 198 11.31 -4.14 -11.62
CA THR A 198 11.68 -5.48 -12.12
C THR A 198 10.71 -6.55 -11.64
N LEU A 199 10.26 -6.48 -10.38
CA LEU A 199 9.25 -7.39 -9.84
C LEU A 199 7.91 -7.23 -10.57
N ILE A 200 7.45 -5.99 -10.76
CA ILE A 200 6.23 -5.64 -11.50
C ILE A 200 6.27 -6.23 -12.92
N GLU A 201 7.38 -6.05 -13.62
CA GLU A 201 7.60 -6.58 -14.98
C GLU A 201 7.55 -8.12 -14.98
N ALA A 202 8.29 -8.77 -14.07
CA ALA A 202 8.35 -10.22 -13.97
C ALA A 202 6.99 -10.87 -13.67
N MET A 203 6.19 -10.24 -12.81
CA MET A 203 4.86 -10.72 -12.44
C MET A 203 3.76 -10.35 -13.45
N GLY A 204 4.03 -9.47 -14.42
CA GLY A 204 3.05 -9.00 -15.40
C GLY A 204 1.96 -8.09 -14.83
N VAL A 205 2.27 -7.39 -13.73
CA VAL A 205 1.36 -6.51 -12.99
C VAL A 205 0.84 -5.37 -13.85
N LYS A 206 -0.45 -5.03 -13.71
CA LYS A 206 -1.12 -3.94 -14.44
C LYS A 206 -1.38 -2.71 -13.57
N ARG A 207 -1.42 -2.86 -12.26
CA ARG A 207 -1.60 -1.76 -11.28
C ARG A 207 -0.70 -2.02 -10.08
N ALA A 208 0.05 -1.02 -9.67
CA ALA A 208 0.92 -1.09 -8.50
C ALA A 208 0.61 0.07 -7.56
N PHE A 209 0.47 -0.23 -6.28
CA PHE A 209 0.25 0.72 -5.21
C PHE A 209 1.38 0.62 -4.20
N HIS A 210 1.85 1.77 -3.71
CA HIS A 210 2.86 1.80 -2.66
C HIS A 210 2.51 2.81 -1.56
N GLY A 211 2.99 2.57 -0.34
CA GLY A 211 2.94 3.48 0.81
C GLY A 211 4.28 4.16 1.07
N HIS A 212 4.64 4.26 2.35
CA HIS A 212 5.93 4.66 2.90
C HIS A 212 6.29 6.14 2.79
N HIS A 213 6.00 6.81 1.68
CA HIS A 213 6.42 8.20 1.46
C HIS A 213 5.39 9.24 1.87
N HIS A 214 4.20 8.82 2.31
CA HIS A 214 3.09 9.65 2.77
C HIS A 214 2.60 10.69 1.73
N GLU A 215 2.86 10.43 0.45
CA GLU A 215 2.46 11.29 -0.66
C GLU A 215 1.44 10.58 -1.54
N SER A 216 0.23 11.15 -1.65
CA SER A 216 -0.77 10.66 -2.60
C SER A 216 -0.40 11.11 -4.00
N THR A 217 -0.17 10.16 -4.91
CA THR A 217 0.23 10.45 -6.30
C THR A 217 -0.36 9.44 -7.27
N ALA A 218 -1.04 9.92 -8.31
CA ALA A 218 -1.32 9.13 -9.50
C ALA A 218 -0.23 9.45 -10.54
N TYR A 219 0.73 8.54 -10.70
CA TYR A 219 1.84 8.79 -11.60
C TYR A 219 1.42 8.77 -13.07
N PRO A 220 2.12 9.51 -13.97
CA PRO A 220 1.84 9.48 -15.40
C PRO A 220 1.86 8.06 -15.95
N ASN A 221 0.87 7.70 -16.76
CA ASN A 221 0.79 6.39 -17.38
C ASN A 221 1.71 6.33 -18.61
N THR A 222 2.95 5.87 -18.41
CA THR A 222 3.97 5.78 -19.46
C THR A 222 4.24 4.36 -19.96
N GLY A 223 3.50 3.37 -19.45
CA GLY A 223 3.75 1.96 -19.73
C GLY A 223 2.55 1.05 -19.50
N PRO A 224 2.76 -0.27 -19.48
CA PRO A 224 1.69 -1.26 -19.33
C PRO A 224 1.13 -1.34 -17.89
N CYS A 225 1.85 -0.82 -16.88
CA CYS A 225 1.45 -0.76 -15.49
C CYS A 225 1.11 0.66 -15.08
N ARG A 226 0.01 0.84 -14.33
CA ARG A 226 -0.35 2.11 -13.70
C ARG A 226 0.18 2.11 -12.25
N PHE A 227 0.72 3.24 -11.82
CA PHE A 227 1.36 3.39 -10.51
C PHE A 227 0.61 4.41 -9.65
N PHE A 228 0.49 4.11 -8.34
CA PHE A 228 -0.19 4.96 -7.36
C PHE A 228 0.60 4.98 -6.06
N GLY A 229 1.01 6.17 -5.63
CA GLY A 229 1.48 6.43 -4.27
C GLY A 229 0.28 6.71 -3.37
N LEU A 230 0.28 6.16 -2.18
CA LEU A 230 -0.75 6.37 -1.16
C LEU A 230 -0.17 7.18 -0.01
N GLY A 231 -0.73 8.35 0.23
CA GLY A 231 -0.37 9.17 1.39
C GLY A 231 -0.89 8.60 2.70
N ALA A 232 -0.51 9.23 3.81
CA ALA A 232 -1.00 8.84 5.13
C ALA A 232 -2.55 8.87 5.17
N CYS A 233 -3.16 7.78 5.62
CA CYS A 233 -4.61 7.55 5.66
C CYS A 233 -5.33 7.69 4.30
N ALA A 234 -4.61 7.75 3.18
CA ALA A 234 -5.25 7.81 1.87
C ALA A 234 -6.04 6.52 1.58
N VAL A 235 -7.21 6.67 0.98
CA VAL A 235 -8.03 5.54 0.53
C VAL A 235 -8.31 5.70 -0.95
N ALA A 236 -7.94 4.70 -1.73
CA ALA A 236 -8.18 4.67 -3.17
C ALA A 236 -8.91 3.38 -3.59
N THR A 237 -9.60 3.45 -4.71
CA THR A 237 -10.13 2.24 -5.36
C THR A 237 -8.99 1.47 -6.02
N ILE A 238 -9.21 0.19 -6.30
CA ILE A 238 -8.26 -0.63 -7.06
C ILE A 238 -8.00 -0.09 -8.48
N ASP A 239 -8.86 0.78 -9.00
CA ASP A 239 -8.68 1.45 -10.29
C ASP A 239 -7.90 2.76 -10.18
N GLY A 240 -7.57 3.20 -8.96
CA GLY A 240 -6.75 4.37 -8.66
C GLY A 240 -7.54 5.66 -8.47
N ASP A 241 -8.86 5.59 -8.23
CA ASP A 241 -9.66 6.74 -7.86
C ASP A 241 -9.54 6.99 -6.35
N PHE A 242 -9.01 8.13 -5.95
CA PHE A 242 -8.85 8.50 -4.54
C PHE A 242 -10.19 8.90 -3.93
N LEU A 243 -10.59 8.22 -2.88
CA LEU A 243 -11.81 8.49 -2.09
C LEU A 243 -11.50 9.41 -0.91
N HIS A 244 -10.28 9.29 -0.36
CA HIS A 244 -9.73 10.14 0.70
C HIS A 244 -8.25 10.40 0.44
N GLY A 245 -7.73 11.57 0.84
CA GLY A 245 -6.32 11.91 0.66
C GLY A 245 -5.94 12.04 -0.83
N ALA A 246 -6.76 12.70 -1.64
CA ALA A 246 -6.51 12.87 -3.08
C ALA A 246 -5.13 13.51 -3.35
N PRO A 247 -4.45 13.11 -4.45
CA PRO A 247 -3.16 13.66 -4.81
C PRO A 247 -3.27 15.17 -5.07
N THR A 248 -2.27 15.90 -4.64
CA THR A 248 -2.06 17.30 -5.09
C THR A 248 -1.52 17.22 -6.50
N TYR A 249 -2.32 17.64 -7.48
CA TYR A 249 -1.84 17.76 -8.85
C TYR A 249 -0.83 18.93 -8.91
N GLN A 250 0.40 18.64 -9.25
CA GLN A 250 1.29 19.67 -9.79
C GLN A 250 0.87 19.86 -11.25
N ASP A 251 0.40 21.08 -11.60
CA ASP A 251 0.23 21.41 -13.01
C ASP A 251 1.59 21.50 -13.70
N GLU A 252 1.62 21.33 -15.01
CA GLU A 252 2.85 21.35 -15.82
C GLU A 252 3.63 22.67 -15.70
N THR A 253 3.11 23.67 -14.97
CA THR A 253 3.71 24.99 -14.75
C THR A 253 4.40 25.11 -13.38
N GLY A 254 4.36 24.08 -12.53
CA GLY A 254 5.00 24.11 -11.21
C GLY A 254 4.28 24.98 -10.16
N SER A 255 3.04 25.36 -10.41
CA SER A 255 2.20 26.10 -9.46
C SER A 255 1.37 25.14 -8.62
N ILE A 256 1.49 25.22 -7.29
CA ILE A 256 0.68 24.43 -6.36
C ILE A 256 -0.72 25.07 -6.31
N GLY A 257 -1.68 24.46 -7.00
CA GLY A 257 -3.10 24.79 -6.86
C GLY A 257 -3.63 24.18 -5.54
N ARG A 258 -4.19 25.04 -4.69
CA ARG A 258 -4.97 24.64 -3.51
C ARG A 258 -6.41 24.38 -3.90
#